data_d13b94514fe80fa370e56bf51f82a788
#
_entry.id   d13b94514fe80fa370e56bf51f82a788
#
_cell.length_a   1.000
_cell.length_b   1.000
_cell.length_c   1.000
_cell.angle_alpha   90.00
_cell.angle_beta   90.00
_cell.angle_gamma   90.00
#
_symmetry.space_group_name_H-M   'P 1'
#
loop_
_entity.id
_entity.type
_entity.pdbx_description
1 polymer ?
#
loop_
_entity_poly.entity_id
_entity_poly.type
_entity_poly.pdbx_seq_one_letter_code
_entity_poly.pdbx_strand_id
1 'polypeptide(L)'
;MAAGNIRVTPEQLQSISGQLQSGAGEIESINSQLKSQVAPLGGDWAGVAQARFHELWAEWERSSQGIQHALQGISQLMGQASTNYADTEQAIASSFQR
;
A
#
# COMPACT_ATOMS: atom_id res chain seq x y z
N MET A 1 -29.38 -8.57 2.91
CA MET A 1 -28.92 -8.52 3.06
C MET A 1 -27.67 -7.99 3.22
N ALA A 2 -27.16 -7.50 2.38
CA ALA A 2 -25.81 -7.06 2.46
C ALA A 2 -25.55 -6.10 3.59
N ALA A 3 -26.47 -5.21 3.87
CA ALA A 3 -26.30 -4.24 4.94
C ALA A 3 -26.09 -4.91 6.29
N GLY A 4 -26.75 -6.05 6.51
CA GLY A 4 -26.59 -6.76 7.77
C GLY A 4 -25.27 -7.51 7.87
N ASN A 5 -24.51 -7.55 6.78
CA ASN A 5 -23.26 -8.30 6.74
C ASN A 5 -22.01 -7.44 6.87
N ILE A 6 -22.19 -6.14 7.02
CA ILE A 6 -21.06 -5.25 7.23
C ILE A 6 -20.56 -5.43 8.65
N ARG A 7 -19.36 -5.95 8.79
CA ARG A 7 -18.78 -6.28 10.09
C ARG A 7 -17.54 -5.50 10.43
N VAL A 8 -17.17 -4.55 9.57
CA VAL A 8 -16.02 -3.71 9.85
C VAL A 8 -16.49 -2.40 10.46
N THR A 9 -15.70 -1.91 11.38
CA THR A 9 -15.97 -0.62 12.02
C THR A 9 -15.09 0.44 11.39
N PRO A 10 -15.45 1.73 11.52
CA PRO A 10 -14.57 2.80 11.07
C PRO A 10 -13.18 2.70 11.69
N GLU A 11 -13.09 2.28 12.96
CA GLU A 11 -11.81 2.14 13.64
C GLU A 11 -10.95 1.04 13.00
N GLN A 12 -11.59 -0.07 12.62
CA GLN A 12 -10.88 -1.15 11.95
C GLN A 12 -10.36 -0.72 10.59
N LEU A 13 -11.17 0.02 9.82
CA LEU A 13 -10.76 0.52 8.52
C LEU A 13 -9.60 1.49 8.66
N GLN A 14 -9.65 2.35 9.66
CA GLN A 14 -8.57 3.31 9.90
C GLN A 14 -7.27 2.59 10.28
N SER A 15 -7.38 1.57 11.12
CA SER A 15 -6.23 0.77 11.53
C SER A 15 -5.58 0.07 10.32
N ILE A 16 -6.41 -0.54 9.48
CA ILE A 16 -5.90 -1.23 8.29
C ILE A 16 -5.27 -0.23 7.32
N SER A 17 -5.87 0.94 7.16
CA SER A 17 -5.31 2.00 6.33
C SER A 17 -3.90 2.36 6.80
N GLY A 18 -3.72 2.52 8.10
CA GLY A 18 -2.41 2.82 8.67
C GLY A 18 -1.40 1.71 8.43
N GLN A 19 -1.85 0.45 8.57
CA GLN A 19 -0.99 -0.69 8.34
C GLN A 19 -0.54 -0.79 6.88
N LEU A 20 -1.44 -0.47 5.95
CA LEU A 20 -1.10 -0.49 4.52
C LEU A 20 -0.10 0.61 4.18
N GLN A 21 -0.23 1.79 4.78
CA GLN A 21 0.75 2.86 4.59
C GLN A 21 2.12 2.46 5.13
N SER A 22 2.13 1.84 6.30
CA SER A 22 3.38 1.34 6.89
C SER A 22 4.01 0.28 6.01
N GLY A 23 3.18 -0.63 5.46
CA GLY A 23 3.67 -1.67 4.56
C GLY A 23 4.29 -1.09 3.31
N ALA A 24 3.69 -0.06 2.73
CA ALA A 24 4.23 0.61 1.55
C ALA A 24 5.59 1.24 1.87
N GLY A 25 5.72 1.84 3.05
CA GLY A 25 6.99 2.42 3.48
C GLY A 25 8.06 1.36 3.70
N GLU A 26 7.67 0.21 4.24
CA GLU A 26 8.59 -0.90 4.42
C GLU A 26 9.11 -1.44 3.09
N ILE A 27 8.23 -1.55 2.09
CA ILE A 27 8.63 -2.00 0.76
C ILE A 27 9.64 -1.02 0.16
N GLU A 28 9.39 0.27 0.31
CA GLU A 28 10.31 1.29 -0.18
C GLU A 28 11.67 1.17 0.50
N SER A 29 11.68 0.95 1.80
CA SER A 29 12.91 0.79 2.57
C SER A 29 13.68 -0.44 2.11
N ILE A 30 12.99 -1.58 1.94
CA ILE A 30 13.61 -2.81 1.46
C ILE A 30 14.20 -2.62 0.07
N ASN A 31 13.47 -1.94 -0.81
CA ASN A 31 13.97 -1.68 -2.16
C ASN A 31 15.22 -0.82 -2.15
N SER A 32 15.26 0.19 -1.29
CA SER A 32 16.45 1.03 -1.15
C SER A 32 17.65 0.23 -0.66
N GLN A 33 17.44 -0.67 0.30
CA GLN A 33 18.51 -1.52 0.79
C GLN A 33 19.03 -2.45 -0.30
N LEU A 34 18.11 -3.09 -1.04
CA LEU A 34 18.50 -3.99 -2.12
C LEU A 34 19.22 -3.25 -3.23
N LYS A 35 18.76 -2.07 -3.57
CA LYS A 35 19.40 -1.24 -4.57
C LYS A 35 20.84 -0.93 -4.18
N SER A 36 21.07 -0.60 -2.91
CA SER A 36 22.41 -0.35 -2.40
C SER A 36 23.30 -1.58 -2.49
N GLN A 37 22.73 -2.76 -2.27
CA GLN A 37 23.49 -4.01 -2.31
C GLN A 37 23.83 -4.42 -3.72
N VAL A 38 22.97 -4.14 -4.70
CA VAL A 38 23.19 -4.59 -6.07
C VAL A 38 23.93 -3.56 -6.92
N ALA A 39 23.93 -2.28 -6.51
CA ALA A 39 24.57 -1.24 -7.30
C ALA A 39 26.05 -1.54 -7.60
N PRO A 40 26.85 -2.03 -6.63
CA PRO A 40 28.25 -2.34 -6.93
C PRO A 40 28.43 -3.46 -7.92
N LEU A 41 27.46 -4.38 -8.05
CA LEU A 41 27.58 -5.52 -8.95
C LEU A 41 27.58 -5.09 -10.41
N GLY A 42 26.96 -3.96 -10.72
CA GLY A 42 26.90 -3.46 -12.09
C GLY A 42 28.26 -3.19 -12.70
N GLY A 43 29.27 -2.90 -11.85
CA GLY A 43 30.62 -2.66 -12.34
C GLY A 43 31.47 -3.92 -12.47
N ASP A 44 31.04 -5.00 -11.80
CA ASP A 44 31.80 -6.24 -11.73
C ASP A 44 31.36 -7.25 -12.77
N TRP A 45 30.18 -7.09 -13.33
CA TRP A 45 29.64 -8.01 -14.33
C TRP A 45 29.86 -7.46 -15.71
N ALA A 46 30.01 -8.37 -16.67
CA ALA A 46 30.13 -8.00 -18.06
C ALA A 46 29.35 -8.97 -18.91
N GLY A 47 28.92 -8.49 -20.08
CA GLY A 47 28.31 -9.35 -21.08
C GLY A 47 26.80 -9.57 -20.86
N VAL A 48 26.36 -10.73 -21.32
CA VAL A 48 24.93 -11.06 -21.37
C VAL A 48 24.29 -11.10 -19.96
N ALA A 49 25.04 -11.62 -18.99
CA ALA A 49 24.51 -11.73 -17.63
C ALA A 49 24.22 -10.36 -17.02
N GLN A 50 25.09 -9.39 -17.27
CA GLN A 50 24.88 -8.03 -16.78
C GLN A 50 23.65 -7.40 -17.44
N ALA A 51 23.53 -7.54 -18.76
CA ALA A 51 22.38 -6.98 -19.48
C ALA A 51 21.08 -7.59 -18.96
N ARG A 52 21.05 -8.90 -18.76
CA ARG A 52 19.86 -9.57 -18.27
C ARG A 52 19.53 -9.15 -16.85
N PHE A 53 20.54 -8.98 -16.01
CA PHE A 53 20.34 -8.48 -14.65
C PHE A 53 19.68 -7.10 -14.65
N HIS A 54 20.18 -6.20 -15.48
CA HIS A 54 19.62 -4.85 -15.54
C HIS A 54 18.17 -4.85 -16.01
N GLU A 55 17.84 -5.70 -16.97
CA GLU A 55 16.45 -5.84 -17.42
C GLU A 55 15.54 -6.31 -16.29
N LEU A 56 15.97 -7.35 -15.57
CA LEU A 56 15.17 -7.90 -14.46
C LEU A 56 15.07 -6.92 -13.31
N TRP A 57 16.14 -6.18 -13.03
CA TRP A 57 16.11 -5.18 -11.97
C TRP A 57 15.17 -4.03 -12.30
N ALA A 58 15.18 -3.58 -13.56
CA ALA A 58 14.25 -2.54 -13.99
C ALA A 58 12.80 -3.01 -13.88
N GLU A 59 12.55 -4.27 -14.24
CA GLU A 59 11.22 -4.86 -14.08
C GLU A 59 10.80 -4.91 -12.61
N TRP A 60 11.74 -5.31 -11.75
CA TRP A 60 11.49 -5.32 -10.30
C TRP A 60 11.12 -3.93 -9.79
N GLU A 61 11.87 -2.91 -10.19
CA GLU A 61 11.61 -1.56 -9.73
C GLU A 61 10.23 -1.08 -10.18
N ARG A 62 9.87 -1.35 -11.43
CA ARG A 62 8.54 -0.96 -11.93
C ARG A 62 7.44 -1.67 -11.17
N SER A 63 7.58 -2.97 -10.93
CA SER A 63 6.59 -3.76 -10.21
C SER A 63 6.46 -3.28 -8.77
N SER A 64 7.57 -2.99 -8.13
CA SER A 64 7.58 -2.52 -6.76
C SER A 64 6.90 -1.16 -6.62
N GLN A 65 7.17 -0.26 -7.55
CA GLN A 65 6.49 1.03 -7.56
C GLN A 65 4.99 0.87 -7.76
N GLY A 66 4.60 -0.08 -8.62
CA GLY A 66 3.19 -0.39 -8.83
C GLY A 66 2.52 -0.91 -7.56
N ILE A 67 3.22 -1.76 -6.82
CA ILE A 67 2.70 -2.29 -5.56
C ILE A 67 2.55 -1.17 -4.53
N GLN A 68 3.55 -0.31 -4.39
CA GLN A 68 3.49 0.81 -3.47
C GLN A 68 2.34 1.75 -3.82
N HIS A 69 2.17 2.03 -5.09
CA HIS A 69 1.09 2.90 -5.56
C HIS A 69 -0.27 2.27 -5.24
N ALA A 70 -0.41 0.97 -5.48
CA ALA A 70 -1.65 0.27 -5.17
C ALA A 70 -1.94 0.28 -3.68
N LEU A 71 -0.93 0.04 -2.85
CA LEU A 71 -1.11 0.05 -1.40
C LEU A 71 -1.53 1.42 -0.90
N GLN A 72 -0.94 2.47 -1.44
CA GLN A 72 -1.32 3.83 -1.07
C GLN A 72 -2.76 4.13 -1.47
N GLY A 73 -3.15 3.70 -2.68
CA GLY A 73 -4.51 3.90 -3.16
C GLY A 73 -5.53 3.15 -2.31
N ILE A 74 -5.23 1.90 -1.96
CA ILE A 74 -6.12 1.11 -1.10
C ILE A 74 -6.21 1.73 0.29
N SER A 75 -5.07 2.20 0.83
CA SER A 75 -5.03 2.86 2.12
C SER A 75 -5.92 4.10 2.14
N GLN A 76 -5.82 4.92 1.09
CA GLN A 76 -6.65 6.12 0.97
C GLN A 76 -8.13 5.76 0.88
N LEU A 77 -8.45 4.73 0.10
CA LEU A 77 -9.82 4.28 -0.04
C LEU A 77 -10.38 3.82 1.29
N MET A 78 -9.60 3.07 2.06
CA MET A 78 -10.03 2.62 3.38
C MET A 78 -10.20 3.75 4.37
N GLY A 79 -9.33 4.75 4.29
CA GLY A 79 -9.46 5.95 5.13
C GLY A 79 -10.72 6.70 4.82
N GLN A 80 -11.05 6.85 3.53
CA GLN A 80 -12.29 7.49 3.12
C GLN A 80 -13.51 6.69 3.55
N ALA A 81 -13.45 5.36 3.41
CA ALA A 81 -14.54 4.50 3.85
C ALA A 81 -14.77 4.63 5.36
N SER A 82 -13.69 4.71 6.13
CA SER A 82 -13.77 4.90 7.57
C SER A 82 -14.51 6.19 7.90
N THR A 83 -14.13 7.29 7.23
CA THR A 83 -14.78 8.58 7.45
C THR A 83 -16.24 8.53 7.06
N ASN A 84 -16.56 7.91 5.92
CA ASN A 84 -17.94 7.82 5.46
C ASN A 84 -18.79 7.01 6.43
N TYR A 85 -18.25 5.92 6.97
CA TYR A 85 -18.97 5.11 7.93
C TYR A 85 -19.23 5.89 9.23
N ALA A 86 -18.23 6.61 9.72
CA ALA A 86 -18.35 7.40 10.92
C ALA A 86 -19.39 8.51 10.74
N ASP A 87 -19.36 9.18 9.58
CA ASP A 87 -20.33 10.24 9.29
C ASP A 87 -21.75 9.67 9.22
N THR A 88 -21.91 8.51 8.61
CA THR A 88 -23.21 7.86 8.50
C THR A 88 -23.73 7.48 9.88
N GLU A 89 -22.89 6.89 10.72
CA GLU A 89 -23.30 6.53 12.08
C GLU A 89 -23.71 7.75 12.88
N GLN A 90 -22.97 8.83 12.75
CA GLN A 90 -23.28 10.05 13.46
C GLN A 90 -24.59 10.66 12.97
N ALA A 91 -24.83 10.62 11.66
CA ALA A 91 -26.07 11.12 11.09
C ALA A 91 -27.26 10.33 11.60
N ILE A 92 -27.12 9.00 11.69
CA ILE A 92 -28.17 8.15 12.21
C ILE A 92 -28.44 8.47 13.69
N ALA A 93 -27.37 8.57 14.49
CA ALA A 93 -27.51 8.88 15.91
C ALA A 93 -28.18 10.23 16.10
N SER A 94 -27.82 11.22 15.31
CA SER A 94 -28.42 12.55 15.40
C SER A 94 -29.91 12.52 15.07
N SER A 95 -30.29 11.70 14.08
CA SER A 95 -31.71 11.63 13.72
C SER A 95 -32.55 11.01 14.80
N PHE A 96 -31.96 10.14 15.63
CA PHE A 96 -32.70 9.55 16.75
C PHE A 96 -32.79 10.45 17.98
N GLN A 97 -32.03 11.51 18.01
CA GLN A 97 -32.03 12.43 19.15
C GLN A 97 -33.10 13.51 19.04
N ARG A 98 -33.82 13.57 17.96
CA ARG A 98 -34.94 14.52 17.81
C ARG A 98 -36.19 14.08 18.58
#